data_c196c8c3a96541b36555f60f9a7c2ade
#
_entry.id   c196c8c3a96541b36555f60f9a7c2ade
#
_cell.length_a   1.000
_cell.length_b   1.000
_cell.length_c   1.000
_cell.angle_alpha   90.00
_cell.angle_beta   90.00
_cell.angle_gamma   90.00
#
_symmetry.space_group_name_H-M   'P 1'
#
loop_
_entity.id
_entity.type
_entity.pdbx_description
1 polymer ?
#
loop_
_entity_poly.entity_id
_entity_poly.type
_entity_poly.pdbx_seq_one_letter_code
_entity_poly.pdbx_strand_id
1 'polypeptide(L)'
;HINHPSTIWTRSNTEHYYWLYKHMLALGNEYTRRYGKTHLTITKCKKPLQWAPMGMTTSAFKQPPQAMPDEYKNECSIEAYWNYYIGEKHTVANQNEKVYEQKASITFN
;
A
#
# COMPACT_ATOMS: atom_id res chain seq x y z
N HIS A 1 10.98 -10.95 3.34
CA HIS A 1 10.06 -10.48 4.42
C HIS A 1 8.88 -11.43 4.67
N ILE A 2 9.17 -12.74 4.74
CA ILE A 2 8.15 -13.78 4.93
C ILE A 2 7.34 -13.56 6.21
N ASN A 3 7.98 -13.09 7.26
CA ASN A 3 7.35 -12.92 8.58
C ASN A 3 6.96 -11.47 8.90
N HIS A 4 6.98 -10.58 7.92
CA HIS A 4 6.47 -9.23 8.12
C HIS A 4 4.96 -9.31 8.43
N PRO A 5 4.45 -8.52 9.39
CA PRO A 5 3.04 -8.56 9.74
C PRO A 5 2.09 -8.41 8.56
N SER A 6 2.40 -7.53 7.61
CA SER A 6 1.57 -7.33 6.43
C SER A 6 1.57 -8.54 5.50
N THR A 7 2.69 -9.26 5.41
CA THR A 7 2.78 -10.49 4.62
C THR A 7 1.95 -11.60 5.26
N ILE A 8 2.05 -11.75 6.58
CA ILE A 8 1.25 -12.71 7.33
C ILE A 8 -0.23 -12.40 7.17
N TRP A 9 -0.62 -11.14 7.31
CA TRP A 9 -1.99 -10.69 7.14
C TRP A 9 -2.53 -11.04 5.75
N THR A 10 -1.75 -10.77 4.71
CA THR A 10 -2.14 -11.00 3.31
C THR A 10 -2.43 -12.49 3.05
N ARG A 11 -1.58 -13.38 3.57
CA ARG A 11 -1.74 -14.83 3.35
C ARG A 11 -2.72 -15.50 4.30
N SER A 12 -3.25 -14.78 5.27
CA SER A 12 -4.11 -15.37 6.30
C SER A 12 -5.52 -15.67 5.82
N ASN A 13 -6.04 -14.96 4.83
CA ASN A 13 -7.31 -15.31 4.20
C ASN A 13 -7.44 -14.65 2.81
N THR A 14 -8.40 -15.18 2.01
CA THR A 14 -8.61 -14.73 0.63
C THR A 14 -9.11 -13.30 0.55
N GLU A 15 -9.89 -12.83 1.52
CA GLU A 15 -10.37 -11.44 1.53
C GLU A 15 -9.21 -10.46 1.62
N HIS A 16 -8.23 -10.76 2.47
CA HIS A 16 -7.02 -9.93 2.59
C HIS A 16 -6.20 -9.95 1.32
N TYR A 17 -6.04 -11.13 0.72
CA TYR A 17 -5.30 -11.28 -0.53
C TYR A 17 -5.92 -10.41 -1.64
N TYR A 18 -7.22 -10.49 -1.83
CA TYR A 18 -7.90 -9.72 -2.86
C TYR A 18 -7.94 -8.22 -2.56
N TRP A 19 -8.03 -7.84 -1.30
CA TRP A 19 -7.93 -6.44 -0.91
C TRP A 19 -6.59 -5.85 -1.34
N LEU A 20 -5.51 -6.57 -1.04
CA LEU A 20 -4.17 -6.10 -1.42
C LEU A 20 -3.98 -6.10 -2.94
N TYR A 21 -4.51 -7.11 -3.62
CA TYR A 21 -4.45 -7.17 -5.08
C TYR A 21 -5.14 -5.95 -5.70
N LYS A 22 -6.35 -5.64 -5.25
CA LYS A 22 -7.10 -4.46 -5.73
C LYS A 22 -6.36 -3.17 -5.42
N HIS A 23 -5.73 -3.09 -4.26
CA HIS A 23 -4.93 -1.94 -3.86
C HIS A 23 -3.72 -1.77 -4.80
N MET A 24 -3.05 -2.86 -5.14
CA MET A 24 -1.96 -2.85 -6.11
C MET A 24 -2.42 -2.30 -7.46
N LEU A 25 -3.58 -2.76 -7.95
CA LEU A 25 -4.13 -2.26 -9.21
C LEU A 25 -4.47 -0.78 -9.16
N ALA A 26 -5.03 -0.32 -8.04
CA ALA A 26 -5.36 1.09 -7.86
C ALA A 26 -4.11 1.97 -7.86
N LEU A 27 -3.05 1.53 -7.19
CA LEU A 27 -1.76 2.23 -7.21
C LEU A 27 -1.15 2.23 -8.60
N GLY A 28 -1.26 1.12 -9.33
CA GLY A 28 -0.78 1.02 -10.70
C GLY A 28 -1.52 1.98 -11.65
N ASN A 29 -2.83 2.10 -11.49
CA ASN A 29 -3.62 3.05 -12.27
C ASN A 29 -3.23 4.49 -11.98
N GLU A 30 -2.98 4.82 -10.70
CA GLU A 30 -2.52 6.15 -10.31
C GLU A 30 -1.14 6.46 -10.88
N TYR A 31 -0.25 5.48 -10.88
CA TYR A 31 1.06 5.62 -11.49
C TYR A 31 0.94 5.92 -12.99
N THR A 32 0.07 5.17 -13.69
CA THR A 32 -0.16 5.38 -15.13
C THR A 32 -0.73 6.77 -15.39
N ARG A 33 -1.67 7.22 -14.55
CA ARG A 33 -2.24 8.56 -14.67
C ARG A 33 -1.18 9.65 -14.54
N ARG A 34 -0.24 9.48 -13.63
CA ARG A 34 0.80 10.47 -13.35
C ARG A 34 1.92 10.48 -14.38
N TYR A 35 2.34 9.31 -14.84
CA TYR A 35 3.56 9.16 -15.64
C TYR A 35 3.32 8.70 -17.07
N GLY A 36 2.10 8.38 -17.44
CA GLY A 36 1.75 7.98 -18.80
C GLY A 36 2.29 6.62 -19.24
N LYS A 37 2.74 5.80 -18.29
CA LYS A 37 3.26 4.45 -18.58
C LYS A 37 2.84 3.47 -17.49
N THR A 38 2.84 2.18 -17.82
CA THR A 38 2.48 1.13 -16.88
C THR A 38 3.65 0.79 -15.96
N HIS A 39 3.40 0.74 -14.65
CA HIS A 39 4.42 0.33 -13.70
C HIS A 39 4.82 -1.12 -13.94
N LEU A 40 6.13 -1.41 -13.85
CA LEU A 40 6.66 -2.74 -14.13
C LEU A 40 6.03 -3.82 -13.25
N THR A 41 5.75 -3.53 -12.00
CA THR A 41 5.09 -4.47 -11.08
C THR A 41 3.73 -4.89 -11.62
N ILE A 42 2.95 -3.97 -12.19
CA ILE A 42 1.65 -4.30 -12.78
C ILE A 42 1.83 -5.22 -13.97
N THR A 43 2.78 -4.90 -14.85
CA THR A 43 3.07 -5.73 -16.02
C THR A 43 3.42 -7.16 -15.63
N LYS A 44 4.22 -7.33 -14.56
CA LYS A 44 4.70 -8.65 -14.14
C LYS A 44 3.72 -9.42 -13.27
N CYS A 45 2.92 -8.73 -12.45
CA CYS A 45 2.16 -9.36 -11.37
C CYS A 45 0.65 -9.41 -11.59
N LYS A 46 0.10 -8.61 -12.49
CA LYS A 46 -1.35 -8.53 -12.66
C LYS A 46 -1.99 -9.89 -12.96
N LYS A 47 -1.43 -10.63 -13.92
CA LYS A 47 -1.96 -11.96 -14.28
C LYS A 47 -1.59 -13.05 -13.28
N PRO A 48 -0.30 -13.19 -12.89
CA PRO A 48 0.08 -14.25 -11.94
C PRO A 48 -0.64 -14.17 -10.61
N LEU A 49 -0.97 -12.97 -10.13
CA LEU A 49 -1.57 -12.77 -8.81
C LEU A 49 -3.09 -12.57 -8.83
N GLN A 50 -3.73 -12.65 -9.99
CA GLN A 50 -5.16 -12.34 -10.07
C GLN A 50 -6.07 -13.30 -9.30
N TRP A 51 -5.59 -14.52 -9.01
CA TRP A 51 -6.32 -15.50 -8.24
C TRP A 51 -5.55 -15.85 -6.97
N ALA A 52 -6.27 -15.90 -5.86
CA ALA A 52 -5.67 -16.33 -4.59
C ALA A 52 -5.15 -17.76 -4.71
N PRO A 53 -4.02 -18.10 -4.03
CA PRO A 53 -3.52 -19.46 -4.00
C PRO A 53 -4.59 -20.45 -3.50
N MET A 54 -4.56 -21.66 -4.04
CA MET A 54 -5.45 -22.72 -3.59
C MET A 54 -5.15 -23.07 -2.13
N GLY A 55 -6.19 -23.39 -1.38
CA GLY A 55 -6.06 -23.76 0.04
C GLY A 55 -6.07 -22.60 1.02
N MET A 56 -6.13 -21.34 0.54
CA MET A 56 -6.30 -20.21 1.44
C MET A 56 -7.67 -20.23 2.12
N THR A 57 -7.66 -19.94 3.41
CA THR A 57 -8.90 -19.86 4.20
C THR A 57 -9.69 -18.62 3.83
N THR A 58 -11.02 -18.76 3.74
CA THR A 58 -11.91 -17.62 3.60
C THR A 58 -12.51 -17.32 4.97
N SER A 59 -12.33 -16.11 5.46
CA SER A 59 -12.84 -15.66 6.75
C SER A 59 -13.15 -14.18 6.70
N ALA A 60 -13.70 -13.65 7.81
CA ALA A 60 -14.04 -12.23 7.88
C ALA A 60 -12.81 -11.36 7.69
N PHE A 61 -12.98 -10.28 6.92
CA PHE A 61 -11.93 -9.30 6.71
C PHE A 61 -11.56 -8.61 8.03
N LYS A 62 -10.25 -8.48 8.26
CA LYS A 62 -9.71 -7.73 9.39
C LYS A 62 -8.86 -6.58 8.85
N GLN A 63 -8.77 -5.52 9.62
CA GLN A 63 -7.94 -4.37 9.26
C GLN A 63 -6.48 -4.80 9.05
N PRO A 64 -5.78 -4.19 8.06
CA PRO A 64 -4.34 -4.43 7.92
C PRO A 64 -3.58 -4.09 9.21
N PRO A 65 -2.52 -4.84 9.54
CA PRO A 65 -1.75 -4.58 10.74
C PRO A 65 -1.05 -3.22 10.66
N GLN A 66 -0.90 -2.59 11.81
CA GLN A 66 -0.34 -1.25 11.94
C GLN A 66 1.12 -1.35 12.43
N ALA A 67 2.05 -1.42 11.49
CA ALA A 67 3.49 -1.50 11.78
C ALA A 67 4.05 -0.08 11.97
N MET A 68 3.77 0.52 13.11
CA MET A 68 4.15 1.89 13.42
C MET A 68 4.19 2.11 14.94
N PRO A 69 4.77 3.23 15.43
CA PRO A 69 4.71 3.57 16.85
C PRO A 69 3.26 3.67 17.36
N ASP A 70 3.03 3.26 18.60
CA ASP A 70 1.68 3.18 19.16
C ASP A 70 0.93 4.51 19.16
N GLU A 71 1.63 5.64 19.22
CA GLU A 71 1.03 6.98 19.20
C GLU A 71 0.23 7.27 17.91
N TYR A 72 0.54 6.56 16.81
CA TYR A 72 -0.15 6.73 15.52
C TYR A 72 -1.24 5.70 15.29
N LYS A 73 -1.29 4.66 16.11
CA LYS A 73 -2.26 3.58 15.93
C LYS A 73 -3.67 4.05 16.23
N ASN A 74 -4.63 3.47 15.51
CA ASN A 74 -6.02 3.84 15.62
C ASN A 74 -6.88 2.66 15.16
N GLU A 75 -8.19 2.74 15.35
CA GLU A 75 -9.12 1.67 14.96
C GLU A 75 -9.15 1.45 13.44
N CYS A 76 -8.92 2.49 12.66
CA CYS A 76 -8.84 2.40 11.20
C CYS A 76 -7.37 2.39 10.77
N SER A 77 -6.93 1.28 10.16
CA SER A 77 -5.52 1.15 9.73
C SER A 77 -5.12 2.19 8.69
N ILE A 78 -6.00 2.54 7.77
CA ILE A 78 -5.71 3.54 6.75
C ILE A 78 -5.46 4.90 7.39
N GLU A 79 -6.30 5.28 8.36
CA GLU A 79 -6.13 6.52 9.11
C GLU A 79 -4.86 6.51 9.94
N ALA A 80 -4.53 5.37 10.56
CA ALA A 80 -3.30 5.21 11.31
C ALA A 80 -2.07 5.40 10.43
N TYR A 81 -2.03 4.79 9.25
CA TYR A 81 -0.93 4.98 8.32
C TYR A 81 -0.84 6.41 7.80
N TRP A 82 -1.96 7.06 7.59
CA TRP A 82 -1.99 8.47 7.22
C TRP A 82 -1.37 9.34 8.31
N ASN A 83 -1.75 9.11 9.56
CA ASN A 83 -1.21 9.85 10.70
C ASN A 83 0.29 9.62 10.86
N TYR A 84 0.72 8.38 10.69
CA TYR A 84 2.13 8.03 10.74
C TYR A 84 2.92 8.70 9.63
N TYR A 85 2.39 8.68 8.43
CA TYR A 85 3.03 9.33 7.29
C TYR A 85 3.20 10.83 7.52
N ILE A 86 2.15 11.51 7.98
CA ILE A 86 2.20 12.94 8.27
C ILE A 86 3.15 13.23 9.45
N GLY A 87 3.06 12.46 10.53
CA GLY A 87 3.81 12.72 11.74
C GLY A 87 5.30 12.46 11.64
N GLU A 88 5.70 11.41 10.94
CA GLU A 88 7.10 10.99 10.90
C GLU A 88 7.70 10.97 9.49
N LYS A 89 7.02 10.31 8.56
CA LYS A 89 7.54 10.13 7.21
C LYS A 89 7.50 11.40 6.40
N HIS A 90 6.55 12.27 6.67
CA HIS A 90 6.43 13.55 6.01
C HIS A 90 7.67 14.44 6.29
N THR A 91 8.19 14.39 7.50
CA THR A 91 9.40 15.14 7.86
C THR A 91 10.60 14.69 7.04
N VAL A 92 10.76 13.37 6.85
CA VAL A 92 11.83 12.80 6.03
C VAL A 92 11.64 13.18 4.55
N ALA A 93 10.40 13.09 4.06
CA ALA A 93 10.07 13.47 2.70
C ALA A 93 10.39 14.96 2.43
N ASN A 94 10.10 15.83 3.39
CA ASN A 94 10.35 17.27 3.24
C ASN A 94 11.84 17.62 3.12
N GLN A 95 12.73 16.82 3.69
CA GLN A 95 14.17 17.04 3.52
C GLN A 95 14.62 16.84 2.08
N ASN A 96 13.96 15.97 1.36
CA ASN A 96 14.23 15.68 -0.05
C ASN A 96 13.26 16.41 -0.97
N GLU A 97 12.16 16.91 -0.46
CA GLU A 97 11.02 17.39 -1.22
C GLU A 97 11.28 18.72 -1.91
N LYS A 98 12.17 19.54 -1.38
CA LYS A 98 12.58 20.77 -2.08
C LYS A 98 13.10 20.48 -3.48
N VAL A 99 13.65 19.28 -3.67
CA VAL A 99 14.09 18.80 -4.98
C VAL A 99 12.89 18.28 -5.80
N TYR A 100 11.93 17.65 -5.16
CA TYR A 100 10.76 17.05 -5.83
C TYR A 100 9.63 18.03 -6.07
N GLU A 101 9.41 19.01 -5.21
CA GLU A 101 8.39 20.04 -5.40
C GLU A 101 8.55 20.78 -6.71
N GLN A 102 9.79 21.11 -7.07
CA GLN A 102 10.07 21.78 -8.31
C GLN A 102 9.81 20.93 -9.54
N LYS A 103 9.84 19.59 -9.39
CA LYS A 103 9.64 18.65 -10.48
C LYS A 103 8.22 18.14 -10.57
N ALA A 104 7.50 18.14 -9.47
CA ALA A 104 6.23 17.45 -9.36
C ALA A 104 5.19 18.22 -8.54
N SER A 105 5.28 19.52 -8.48
CA SER A 105 4.35 20.38 -7.75
C SER A 105 2.89 20.14 -8.13
N ILE A 106 2.65 19.76 -9.36
CA ILE A 106 1.33 19.43 -9.87
C ILE A 106 0.85 18.05 -9.46
N THR A 107 1.73 17.19 -8.96
CA THR A 107 1.41 15.80 -8.66
C THR A 107 0.53 15.65 -7.42
N PHE A 108 0.58 16.62 -6.51
CA PHE A 108 -0.10 16.58 -5.23
C PHE A 108 -1.22 17.63 -5.08
N ASN A 109 -1.55 18.29 -6.13
CA ASN A 109 -2.66 19.24 -6.16
C ASN A 109 -3.99 18.56 -6.41
#